data_68cadfdb68adc1155c90901eec35360f
#
_entry.id   68cadfdb68adc1155c90901eec35360f
#
_cell.length_a   1.000
_cell.length_b   1.000
_cell.length_c   1.000
_cell.angle_alpha   90.00
_cell.angle_beta   90.00
_cell.angle_gamma   90.00
#
_symmetry.space_group_name_H-M   'P 1'
#
loop_
_entity.id
_entity.type
_entity.pdbx_description
1 polymer ?
#
loop_
_entity_poly.entity_id
_entity_poly.type
_entity_poly.pdbx_seq_one_letter_code
_entity_poly.pdbx_strand_id
1 'polypeptide(L)'
;MASIASATTGIPAAAEPPSHVAGQTIDANISDLDSSDRVIRLRAVRSLGVFGAAASDALRSALDHDDPAVRYLAAEQLGEIGDAPLKAAKPQLEQLAADESSLAVQMAASFALCRAGDLDKHLPLLIATLDYPERGTACSAAALIGKIGPEAKQAVAPLEAVHQQHRAGVKGGDYHRGGAAMNALRKISDKNN
;
A
#
# COMPACT_ATOMS: atom_id res chain seq x y z
N MET A 1 38.24 -26.94 34.25
CA MET A 1 37.28 -25.83 34.24
C MET A 1 37.21 -25.32 32.82
N ALA A 2 36.14 -25.69 32.07
CA ALA A 2 35.95 -25.25 30.69
C ALA A 2 35.10 -23.98 30.67
N SER A 3 35.66 -22.88 30.14
CA SER A 3 34.99 -21.61 29.97
C SER A 3 34.05 -21.68 28.78
N ILE A 4 32.74 -21.51 29.00
CA ILE A 4 31.75 -21.43 27.97
C ILE A 4 31.70 -19.99 27.47
N ALA A 5 32.24 -19.76 26.28
CA ALA A 5 32.08 -18.49 25.58
C ALA A 5 30.66 -18.36 25.07
N SER A 6 29.88 -17.42 25.64
CA SER A 6 28.54 -17.04 25.13
C SER A 6 28.72 -16.32 23.80
N ALA A 7 28.32 -16.95 22.71
CA ALA A 7 28.17 -16.29 21.43
C ALA A 7 26.90 -15.41 21.47
N THR A 8 27.09 -14.11 21.58
CA THR A 8 26.03 -13.11 21.39
C THR A 8 25.74 -13.09 19.89
N THR A 9 24.64 -13.71 19.44
CA THR A 9 24.10 -13.53 18.10
C THR A 9 23.60 -12.11 17.98
N GLY A 10 24.43 -11.24 17.38
CA GLY A 10 24.03 -9.89 17.05
C GLY A 10 22.88 -9.90 16.07
N ILE A 11 21.74 -9.36 16.47
CA ILE A 11 20.65 -9.01 15.55
C ILE A 11 21.25 -8.02 14.56
N PRO A 12 21.17 -8.25 13.22
CA PRO A 12 21.66 -7.27 12.26
C PRO A 12 20.96 -5.94 12.52
N ALA A 13 21.73 -4.88 12.73
CA ALA A 13 21.20 -3.54 12.87
C ALA A 13 20.34 -3.24 11.62
N ALA A 14 19.14 -2.74 11.82
CA ALA A 14 18.30 -2.27 10.72
C ALA A 14 19.11 -1.26 9.89
N ALA A 15 19.10 -1.42 8.57
CA ALA A 15 19.83 -0.50 7.70
C ALA A 15 19.37 0.93 7.98
N GLU A 16 20.34 1.85 8.12
CA GLU A 16 20.01 3.27 8.31
C GLU A 16 19.18 3.76 7.11
N PRO A 17 18.16 4.59 7.36
CA PRO A 17 17.37 5.17 6.26
C PRO A 17 18.27 6.00 5.35
N PRO A 18 17.98 6.05 4.03
CA PRO A 18 18.78 6.84 3.11
C PRO A 18 18.71 8.33 3.49
N SER A 19 19.82 9.05 3.39
CA SER A 19 19.84 10.50 3.61
C SER A 19 19.25 11.29 2.45
N HIS A 20 19.24 10.72 1.25
CA HIS A 20 18.69 11.32 0.02
C HIS A 20 17.97 10.27 -0.81
N VAL A 21 16.86 10.67 -1.43
CA VAL A 21 16.11 9.90 -2.44
C VAL A 21 15.98 10.75 -3.69
N ALA A 22 16.41 10.24 -4.84
CA ALA A 22 16.46 11.00 -6.10
C ALA A 22 17.18 12.36 -5.98
N GLY A 23 18.21 12.43 -5.13
CA GLY A 23 19.00 13.65 -4.90
C GLY A 23 18.39 14.64 -3.91
N GLN A 24 17.24 14.34 -3.32
CA GLN A 24 16.53 15.22 -2.37
C GLN A 24 16.52 14.65 -0.95
N THR A 25 16.56 15.54 0.05
CA THR A 25 16.39 15.21 1.48
C THR A 25 14.90 15.02 1.83
N ILE A 26 14.60 14.56 3.04
CA ILE A 26 13.23 14.51 3.57
C ILE A 26 12.61 15.91 3.54
N ASP A 27 13.30 16.95 4.06
CA ASP A 27 12.78 18.31 4.14
C ASP A 27 12.47 18.92 2.75
N ALA A 28 13.31 18.64 1.75
CA ALA A 28 13.05 19.07 0.38
C ALA A 28 11.78 18.39 -0.18
N ASN A 29 11.58 17.10 0.06
CA ASN A 29 10.36 16.40 -0.36
C ASN A 29 9.12 16.88 0.42
N ILE A 30 9.24 17.23 1.70
CA ILE A 30 8.13 17.84 2.47
C ILE A 30 7.72 19.18 1.83
N SER A 31 8.69 20.03 1.51
CA SER A 31 8.42 21.31 0.82
C SER A 31 7.77 21.12 -0.56
N ASP A 32 8.14 20.06 -1.28
CA ASP A 32 7.60 19.72 -2.60
C ASP A 32 6.13 19.24 -2.54
N LEU A 33 5.60 18.86 -1.38
CA LEU A 33 4.17 18.51 -1.23
C LEU A 33 3.26 19.72 -1.51
N ASP A 34 3.71 20.93 -1.23
CA ASP A 34 2.95 22.18 -1.45
C ASP A 34 3.19 22.77 -2.85
N SER A 35 3.94 22.07 -3.72
CA SER A 35 4.20 22.54 -5.08
C SER A 35 2.90 22.70 -5.88
N SER A 36 2.79 23.77 -6.68
CA SER A 36 1.70 23.93 -7.65
C SER A 36 1.71 22.87 -8.75
N ASP A 37 2.89 22.28 -9.04
CA ASP A 37 3.05 21.18 -10.00
C ASP A 37 2.68 19.85 -9.35
N ARG A 38 1.58 19.24 -9.84
CA ARG A 38 1.10 17.94 -9.37
C ARG A 38 2.14 16.82 -9.51
N VAL A 39 2.95 16.85 -10.55
CA VAL A 39 3.98 15.80 -10.75
C VAL A 39 5.04 15.87 -9.66
N ILE A 40 5.42 17.09 -9.25
CA ILE A 40 6.36 17.31 -8.15
C ILE A 40 5.75 16.79 -6.85
N ARG A 41 4.50 17.16 -6.51
CA ARG A 41 3.81 16.65 -5.31
C ARG A 41 3.77 15.13 -5.24
N LEU A 42 3.35 14.46 -6.33
CA LEU A 42 3.24 12.99 -6.36
C LEU A 42 4.59 12.29 -6.27
N ARG A 43 5.64 12.88 -6.86
CA ARG A 43 7.02 12.39 -6.70
C ARG A 43 7.49 12.52 -5.26
N ALA A 44 7.22 13.65 -4.63
CA ALA A 44 7.58 13.92 -3.24
C ALA A 44 7.00 12.86 -2.28
N VAL A 45 5.70 12.57 -2.37
CA VAL A 45 5.07 11.52 -1.53
C VAL A 45 5.74 10.16 -1.72
N ARG A 46 6.00 9.76 -2.97
CA ARG A 46 6.69 8.48 -3.25
C ARG A 46 8.10 8.45 -2.69
N SER A 47 8.84 9.56 -2.82
CA SER A 47 10.17 9.67 -2.23
C SER A 47 10.13 9.57 -0.70
N LEU A 48 9.16 10.22 -0.05
CA LEU A 48 8.94 10.10 1.41
C LEU A 48 8.70 8.65 1.82
N GLY A 49 7.93 7.87 1.03
CA GLY A 49 7.76 6.44 1.28
C GLY A 49 9.08 5.65 1.29
N VAL A 50 10.03 6.00 0.42
CA VAL A 50 11.36 5.34 0.38
C VAL A 50 12.21 5.66 1.62
N PHE A 51 12.03 6.82 2.24
CA PHE A 51 12.67 7.13 3.53
C PHE A 51 12.09 6.31 4.70
N GLY A 52 10.96 5.64 4.49
CA GLY A 52 10.35 4.75 5.48
C GLY A 52 9.90 5.47 6.74
N ALA A 53 10.18 4.88 7.89
CA ALA A 53 9.76 5.41 9.19
C ALA A 53 10.29 6.83 9.49
N ALA A 54 11.41 7.23 8.91
CA ALA A 54 11.99 8.56 9.10
C ALA A 54 11.09 9.69 8.54
N ALA A 55 10.26 9.39 7.53
CA ALA A 55 9.32 10.34 6.93
C ALA A 55 7.86 10.12 7.34
N SER A 56 7.61 9.29 8.36
CA SER A 56 6.26 8.87 8.75
C SER A 56 5.35 10.03 9.16
N ASP A 57 5.86 11.04 9.85
CA ASP A 57 5.06 12.20 10.25
C ASP A 57 4.65 13.05 9.05
N ALA A 58 5.54 13.20 8.05
CA ALA A 58 5.22 13.88 6.81
C ALA A 58 4.15 13.12 6.00
N LEU A 59 4.26 11.79 5.90
CA LEU A 59 3.25 10.96 5.25
C LEU A 59 1.91 11.01 5.98
N ARG A 60 1.91 11.02 7.32
CA ARG A 60 0.69 11.18 8.10
C ARG A 60 0.02 12.54 7.87
N SER A 61 0.80 13.63 7.84
CA SER A 61 0.26 14.95 7.49
C SER A 61 -0.29 15.00 6.06
N ALA A 62 0.31 14.26 5.12
CA ALA A 62 -0.15 14.16 3.74
C ALA A 62 -1.49 13.41 3.58
N LEU A 63 -1.99 12.70 4.60
CA LEU A 63 -3.34 12.12 4.60
C LEU A 63 -4.45 13.18 4.57
N ASP A 64 -4.17 14.40 5.02
CA ASP A 64 -5.11 15.51 5.06
C ASP A 64 -4.93 16.51 3.89
N HIS A 65 -4.07 16.16 2.91
CA HIS A 65 -3.76 17.01 1.77
C HIS A 65 -4.96 17.20 0.83
N ASP A 66 -5.12 18.40 0.22
CA ASP A 66 -6.23 18.75 -0.68
C ASP A 66 -6.30 17.84 -1.93
N ASP A 67 -5.14 17.47 -2.52
CA ASP A 67 -5.08 16.60 -3.69
C ASP A 67 -5.34 15.13 -3.29
N PRO A 68 -6.44 14.50 -3.75
CA PRO A 68 -6.75 13.11 -3.40
C PRO A 68 -5.68 12.10 -3.85
N ALA A 69 -4.87 12.44 -4.86
CA ALA A 69 -3.79 11.56 -5.28
C ALA A 69 -2.61 11.58 -4.28
N VAL A 70 -2.39 12.69 -3.60
CA VAL A 70 -1.43 12.79 -2.49
C VAL A 70 -1.94 11.96 -1.30
N ARG A 71 -3.21 12.11 -0.90
CA ARG A 71 -3.82 11.28 0.16
C ARG A 71 -3.74 9.79 -0.15
N TYR A 72 -4.08 9.39 -1.40
CA TYR A 72 -3.96 8.01 -1.87
C TYR A 72 -2.54 7.46 -1.64
N LEU A 73 -1.54 8.17 -2.17
CA LEU A 73 -0.14 7.72 -2.06
C LEU A 73 0.34 7.71 -0.62
N ALA A 74 -0.04 8.69 0.20
CA ALA A 74 0.33 8.73 1.61
C ALA A 74 -0.21 7.51 2.38
N ALA A 75 -1.49 7.17 2.19
CA ALA A 75 -2.10 5.98 2.77
C ALA A 75 -1.43 4.68 2.28
N GLU A 76 -1.15 4.57 0.98
CA GLU A 76 -0.45 3.43 0.40
C GLU A 76 0.95 3.28 0.99
N GLN A 77 1.75 4.37 1.07
CA GLN A 77 3.10 4.32 1.63
C GLN A 77 3.11 3.97 3.12
N LEU A 78 2.19 4.50 3.91
CA LEU A 78 2.06 4.12 5.33
C LEU A 78 1.73 2.63 5.49
N GLY A 79 0.87 2.08 4.63
CA GLY A 79 0.57 0.64 4.60
C GLY A 79 1.80 -0.21 4.24
N GLU A 80 2.66 0.26 3.35
CA GLU A 80 3.92 -0.42 2.98
C GLU A 80 4.96 -0.36 4.10
N ILE A 81 5.11 0.79 4.77
CA ILE A 81 6.05 0.96 5.87
C ILE A 81 5.64 0.07 7.06
N GLY A 82 4.34 0.00 7.36
CA GLY A 82 3.82 -0.84 8.45
C GLY A 82 4.15 -0.33 9.86
N ASP A 83 4.05 -1.23 10.83
CA ASP A 83 4.48 -1.06 12.23
C ASP A 83 4.02 0.22 12.95
N ALA A 84 4.92 0.89 13.67
CA ALA A 84 4.60 2.05 14.48
C ALA A 84 4.06 3.25 13.66
N PRO A 85 4.61 3.60 12.48
CA PRO A 85 4.05 4.64 11.60
C PRO A 85 2.60 4.39 11.24
N LEU A 86 2.28 3.17 10.84
CA LEU A 86 0.93 2.77 10.45
C LEU A 86 -0.05 2.83 11.64
N LYS A 87 0.39 2.38 12.82
CA LYS A 87 -0.41 2.47 14.06
C LYS A 87 -0.73 3.91 14.45
N ALA A 88 0.24 4.83 14.30
CA ALA A 88 0.05 6.24 14.60
C ALA A 88 -0.93 6.92 13.62
N ALA A 89 -0.98 6.48 12.36
CA ALA A 89 -1.88 7.00 11.34
C ALA A 89 -3.29 6.37 11.36
N LYS A 90 -3.50 5.31 12.13
CA LYS A 90 -4.74 4.51 12.11
C LYS A 90 -6.02 5.34 12.23
N PRO A 91 -6.17 6.32 13.16
CA PRO A 91 -7.41 7.11 13.26
C PRO A 91 -7.73 7.90 11.99
N GLN A 92 -6.73 8.51 11.35
CA GLN A 92 -6.92 9.25 10.09
C GLN A 92 -7.25 8.29 8.93
N LEU A 93 -6.60 7.13 8.86
CA LEU A 93 -6.92 6.09 7.87
C LEU A 93 -8.34 5.55 8.04
N GLU A 94 -8.84 5.36 9.27
CA GLU A 94 -10.21 4.96 9.53
C GLU A 94 -11.21 6.00 9.03
N GLN A 95 -10.93 7.30 9.23
CA GLN A 95 -11.74 8.38 8.69
C GLN A 95 -11.74 8.38 7.15
N LEU A 96 -10.57 8.26 6.52
CA LEU A 96 -10.47 8.19 5.05
C LEU A 96 -11.19 6.95 4.48
N ALA A 97 -11.15 5.82 5.15
CA ALA A 97 -11.86 4.62 4.70
C ALA A 97 -13.39 4.75 4.80
N ALA A 98 -13.90 5.57 5.73
CA ALA A 98 -15.34 5.74 5.97
C ALA A 98 -15.95 6.90 5.18
N ASP A 99 -15.31 8.07 5.17
CA ASP A 99 -15.94 9.34 4.80
C ASP A 99 -15.34 10.01 3.56
N GLU A 100 -14.28 9.44 2.96
CA GLU A 100 -13.62 10.01 1.79
C GLU A 100 -14.51 9.89 0.54
N SER A 101 -14.62 10.97 -0.24
CA SER A 101 -15.38 11.00 -1.49
C SER A 101 -14.70 10.25 -2.65
N SER A 102 -13.39 10.10 -2.60
CA SER A 102 -12.61 9.38 -3.61
C SER A 102 -12.50 7.89 -3.27
N LEU A 103 -13.14 7.03 -4.08
CA LEU A 103 -13.03 5.57 -3.93
C LEU A 103 -11.56 5.10 -3.93
N ALA A 104 -10.71 5.72 -4.72
CA ALA A 104 -9.28 5.37 -4.75
C ALA A 104 -8.62 5.59 -3.39
N VAL A 105 -8.92 6.72 -2.72
CA VAL A 105 -8.38 7.01 -1.38
C VAL A 105 -8.96 6.07 -0.34
N GLN A 106 -10.28 5.78 -0.39
CA GLN A 106 -10.90 4.75 0.47
C GLN A 106 -10.20 3.40 0.33
N MET A 107 -9.87 3.00 -0.90
CA MET A 107 -9.17 1.74 -1.18
C MET A 107 -7.76 1.73 -0.58
N ALA A 108 -7.00 2.82 -0.73
CA ALA A 108 -5.65 2.92 -0.18
C ALA A 108 -5.66 2.92 1.36
N ALA A 109 -6.61 3.63 1.97
CA ALA A 109 -6.81 3.61 3.42
C ALA A 109 -7.22 2.22 3.91
N SER A 110 -8.13 1.54 3.21
CA SER A 110 -8.54 0.17 3.51
C SER A 110 -7.38 -0.82 3.39
N PHE A 111 -6.54 -0.68 2.38
CA PHE A 111 -5.30 -1.45 2.24
C PHE A 111 -4.40 -1.26 3.47
N ALA A 112 -4.13 -0.01 3.86
CA ALA A 112 -3.30 0.30 5.02
C ALA A 112 -3.88 -0.30 6.32
N LEU A 113 -5.21 -0.23 6.50
CA LEU A 113 -5.88 -0.82 7.65
C LEU A 113 -5.86 -2.35 7.63
N CYS A 114 -5.94 -2.99 6.45
CA CYS A 114 -5.71 -4.44 6.34
C CYS A 114 -4.28 -4.79 6.79
N ARG A 115 -3.28 -4.00 6.40
CA ARG A 115 -1.89 -4.16 6.85
C ARG A 115 -1.71 -3.91 8.35
N ALA A 116 -2.59 -3.10 8.97
CA ALA A 116 -2.65 -2.89 10.42
C ALA A 116 -3.35 -4.04 11.18
N GLY A 117 -3.86 -5.06 10.48
CA GLY A 117 -4.52 -6.23 11.07
C GLY A 117 -6.05 -6.22 11.02
N ASP A 118 -6.68 -5.18 10.49
CA ASP A 118 -8.15 -5.04 10.45
C ASP A 118 -8.75 -5.62 9.13
N LEU A 119 -8.30 -6.83 8.73
CA LEU A 119 -8.70 -7.45 7.47
C LEU A 119 -10.21 -7.65 7.34
N ASP A 120 -10.87 -8.18 8.36
CA ASP A 120 -12.30 -8.53 8.27
C ASP A 120 -13.18 -7.30 7.99
N LYS A 121 -12.75 -6.12 8.44
CA LYS A 121 -13.48 -4.87 8.26
C LYS A 121 -13.20 -4.21 6.91
N HIS A 122 -11.97 -4.26 6.41
CA HIS A 122 -11.53 -3.42 5.30
C HIS A 122 -11.27 -4.17 3.98
N LEU A 123 -10.91 -5.47 4.02
CA LEU A 123 -10.72 -6.28 2.84
C LEU A 123 -11.99 -6.41 1.96
N PRO A 124 -13.23 -6.46 2.51
CA PRO A 124 -14.44 -6.54 1.70
C PRO A 124 -14.61 -5.39 0.71
N LEU A 125 -14.20 -4.16 1.03
CA LEU A 125 -14.24 -3.04 0.07
C LEU A 125 -13.34 -3.32 -1.15
N LEU A 126 -12.13 -3.77 -0.92
CA LEU A 126 -11.18 -4.08 -1.99
C LEU A 126 -11.69 -5.23 -2.87
N ILE A 127 -12.28 -6.27 -2.27
CA ILE A 127 -12.87 -7.39 -2.99
C ILE A 127 -14.05 -6.91 -3.84
N ALA A 128 -14.97 -6.12 -3.29
CA ALA A 128 -16.11 -5.58 -4.03
C ALA A 128 -15.69 -4.69 -5.21
N THR A 129 -14.52 -4.05 -5.11
CA THR A 129 -13.99 -3.16 -6.16
C THR A 129 -13.32 -3.93 -7.31
N LEU A 130 -13.08 -5.24 -7.19
CA LEU A 130 -12.51 -6.06 -8.28
C LEU A 130 -13.39 -6.05 -9.55
N ASP A 131 -14.71 -5.95 -9.40
CA ASP A 131 -15.67 -5.91 -10.50
C ASP A 131 -16.10 -4.48 -10.88
N TYR A 132 -15.39 -3.47 -10.38
CA TYR A 132 -15.74 -2.08 -10.67
C TYR A 132 -15.70 -1.79 -12.17
N PRO A 133 -16.65 -1.02 -12.74
CA PRO A 133 -16.75 -0.80 -14.20
C PRO A 133 -15.49 -0.22 -14.81
N GLU A 134 -14.84 0.72 -14.11
CA GLU A 134 -13.59 1.32 -14.56
C GLU A 134 -12.41 0.35 -14.35
N ARG A 135 -11.75 -0.02 -15.45
CA ARG A 135 -10.64 -0.96 -15.44
C ARG A 135 -9.50 -0.57 -14.49
N GLY A 136 -9.13 0.71 -14.48
CA GLY A 136 -8.04 1.22 -13.64
C GLY A 136 -8.28 0.95 -12.16
N THR A 137 -9.50 1.25 -11.71
CA THR A 137 -9.94 1.04 -10.33
C THR A 137 -9.94 -0.44 -9.95
N ALA A 138 -10.50 -1.31 -10.81
CA ALA A 138 -10.50 -2.75 -10.58
C ALA A 138 -9.08 -3.35 -10.52
N CYS A 139 -8.19 -2.94 -11.43
CA CYS A 139 -6.79 -3.37 -11.41
C CYS A 139 -6.04 -2.87 -10.16
N SER A 140 -6.35 -1.65 -9.71
CA SER A 140 -5.77 -1.09 -8.47
C SER A 140 -6.23 -1.87 -7.24
N ALA A 141 -7.51 -2.27 -7.18
CA ALA A 141 -8.01 -3.13 -6.10
C ALA A 141 -7.24 -4.45 -6.03
N ALA A 142 -7.09 -5.14 -7.17
CA ALA A 142 -6.30 -6.38 -7.24
C ALA A 142 -4.84 -6.16 -6.81
N ALA A 143 -4.22 -5.04 -7.23
CA ALA A 143 -2.85 -4.72 -6.85
C ALA A 143 -2.70 -4.49 -5.34
N LEU A 144 -3.62 -3.75 -4.71
CA LEU A 144 -3.64 -3.50 -3.27
C LEU A 144 -3.87 -4.80 -2.47
N ILE A 145 -4.80 -5.67 -2.91
CA ILE A 145 -5.00 -6.99 -2.31
C ILE A 145 -3.70 -7.83 -2.40
N GLY A 146 -3.03 -7.81 -3.55
CA GLY A 146 -1.74 -8.49 -3.70
C GLY A 146 -0.64 -7.96 -2.79
N LYS A 147 -0.67 -6.66 -2.43
CA LYS A 147 0.27 -6.05 -1.47
C LYS A 147 -0.03 -6.41 -0.01
N ILE A 148 -1.27 -6.75 0.33
CA ILE A 148 -1.59 -7.33 1.64
C ILE A 148 -0.85 -8.67 1.81
N GLY A 149 -0.75 -9.44 0.73
CA GLY A 149 0.00 -10.69 0.73
C GLY A 149 -0.79 -11.86 1.30
N PRO A 150 -0.09 -12.82 1.98
CA PRO A 150 -0.68 -14.09 2.42
C PRO A 150 -1.89 -13.97 3.37
N GLU A 151 -2.04 -12.85 4.07
CA GLU A 151 -3.18 -12.62 4.96
C GLU A 151 -4.50 -12.44 4.18
N ALA A 152 -4.45 -11.99 2.92
CA ALA A 152 -5.63 -11.74 2.08
C ALA A 152 -6.27 -13.02 1.51
N LYS A 153 -6.25 -14.15 2.22
CA LYS A 153 -6.78 -15.45 1.76
C LYS A 153 -8.24 -15.41 1.35
N GLN A 154 -9.04 -14.55 1.98
CA GLN A 154 -10.47 -14.37 1.65
C GLN A 154 -10.66 -13.82 0.22
N ALA A 155 -9.66 -13.15 -0.35
CA ALA A 155 -9.71 -12.61 -1.71
C ALA A 155 -9.34 -13.65 -2.79
N VAL A 156 -8.86 -14.83 -2.46
CA VAL A 156 -8.39 -15.84 -3.44
C VAL A 156 -9.50 -16.22 -4.40
N ALA A 157 -10.65 -16.68 -3.90
CA ALA A 157 -11.76 -17.09 -4.78
C ALA A 157 -12.32 -15.94 -5.64
N PRO A 158 -12.55 -14.71 -5.12
CA PRO A 158 -12.88 -13.55 -5.96
C PRO A 158 -11.84 -13.24 -7.05
N LEU A 159 -10.56 -13.27 -6.72
CA LEU A 159 -9.48 -13.02 -7.69
C LEU A 159 -9.41 -14.12 -8.78
N GLU A 160 -9.62 -15.39 -8.41
CA GLU A 160 -9.72 -16.49 -9.36
C GLU A 160 -10.90 -16.30 -10.33
N ALA A 161 -12.05 -15.89 -9.83
CA ALA A 161 -13.22 -15.58 -10.65
C ALA A 161 -12.91 -14.48 -11.67
N VAL A 162 -12.32 -13.35 -11.23
CA VAL A 162 -11.91 -12.25 -12.12
C VAL A 162 -10.89 -12.73 -13.15
N HIS A 163 -9.90 -13.52 -12.72
CA HIS A 163 -8.90 -14.08 -13.66
C HIS A 163 -9.54 -14.95 -14.71
N GLN A 164 -10.45 -15.88 -14.34
CA GLN A 164 -11.12 -16.78 -15.29
C GLN A 164 -12.01 -16.01 -16.28
N GLN A 165 -12.73 -14.99 -15.81
CA GLN A 165 -13.60 -14.15 -16.63
C GLN A 165 -12.82 -13.30 -17.64
N HIS A 166 -11.63 -12.87 -17.29
CA HIS A 166 -10.85 -11.86 -18.03
C HIS A 166 -9.51 -12.37 -18.58
N ARG A 167 -9.23 -13.67 -18.51
CA ARG A 167 -8.00 -14.25 -19.06
C ARG A 167 -7.95 -14.17 -20.58
N ALA A 168 -6.78 -14.27 -21.15
CA ALA A 168 -6.57 -14.30 -22.59
C ALA A 168 -7.41 -15.41 -23.27
N GLY A 169 -8.04 -15.08 -24.39
CA GLY A 169 -8.90 -15.99 -25.15
C GLY A 169 -10.38 -16.00 -24.74
N VAL A 170 -10.76 -15.34 -23.66
CA VAL A 170 -12.18 -15.19 -23.30
C VAL A 170 -12.80 -14.04 -24.09
N LYS A 171 -13.87 -14.34 -24.83
CA LYS A 171 -14.60 -13.33 -25.62
C LYS A 171 -15.20 -12.28 -24.68
N GLY A 172 -14.87 -11.01 -24.93
CA GLY A 172 -15.32 -9.89 -24.07
C GLY A 172 -14.53 -9.72 -22.77
N GLY A 173 -13.53 -10.56 -22.51
CA GLY A 173 -12.67 -10.43 -21.34
C GLY A 173 -11.67 -9.26 -21.48
N ASP A 174 -11.36 -8.63 -20.34
CA ASP A 174 -10.30 -7.61 -20.23
C ASP A 174 -9.05 -8.26 -19.64
N TYR A 175 -8.08 -8.57 -20.51
CA TYR A 175 -6.87 -9.29 -20.09
C TYR A 175 -6.03 -8.53 -19.06
N HIS A 176 -6.15 -7.19 -18.95
CA HIS A 176 -5.48 -6.40 -17.92
C HIS A 176 -6.04 -6.73 -16.52
N ARG A 177 -7.37 -6.83 -16.40
CA ARG A 177 -8.02 -7.28 -15.16
C ARG A 177 -7.61 -8.71 -14.80
N GLY A 178 -7.66 -9.61 -15.78
CA GLY A 178 -7.22 -11.00 -15.58
C GLY A 178 -5.76 -11.12 -15.16
N GLY A 179 -4.88 -10.29 -15.75
CA GLY A 179 -3.46 -10.22 -15.40
C GLY A 179 -3.22 -9.64 -14.00
N ALA A 180 -3.94 -8.58 -13.63
CA ALA A 180 -3.87 -7.98 -12.29
C ALA A 180 -4.29 -8.98 -11.20
N ALA A 181 -5.39 -9.70 -11.43
CA ALA A 181 -5.88 -10.74 -10.53
C ALA A 181 -4.87 -11.89 -10.37
N MET A 182 -4.28 -12.38 -11.47
CA MET A 182 -3.24 -13.41 -11.43
C MET A 182 -1.99 -12.95 -10.67
N ASN A 183 -1.59 -11.70 -10.84
CA ASN A 183 -0.45 -11.14 -10.10
C ASN A 183 -0.73 -11.07 -8.59
N ALA A 184 -1.95 -10.69 -8.20
CA ALA A 184 -2.37 -10.68 -6.80
C ALA A 184 -2.38 -12.10 -6.21
N LEU A 185 -2.94 -13.08 -6.94
CA LEU A 185 -2.95 -14.49 -6.52
C LEU A 185 -1.54 -15.03 -6.26
N ARG A 186 -0.57 -14.73 -7.14
CA ARG A 186 0.83 -15.12 -6.91
C ARG A 186 1.38 -14.57 -5.62
N LYS A 187 1.18 -13.28 -5.34
CA LYS A 187 1.66 -12.63 -4.12
C LYS A 187 1.00 -13.18 -2.85
N ILE A 188 -0.28 -13.57 -2.91
CA ILE A 188 -0.97 -14.21 -1.79
C ILE A 188 -0.44 -15.63 -1.54
N SER A 189 -0.05 -16.34 -2.62
CA SER A 189 0.48 -17.71 -2.54
C SER A 189 1.96 -17.76 -2.14
N ASP A 190 2.73 -16.69 -2.36
CA ASP A 190 4.15 -16.64 -2.00
C ASP A 190 4.32 -16.55 -0.49
N LYS A 191 4.84 -17.64 0.10
CA LYS A 191 5.11 -17.74 1.54
C LYS A 191 6.35 -16.96 2.00
N ASN A 192 7.05 -16.28 1.09
CA ASN A 192 8.33 -15.61 1.32
C ASN A 192 8.25 -14.06 1.22
N ASN A 193 7.05 -13.49 1.31
CA ASN A 193 6.87 -12.04 1.28
C ASN A 193 6.60 -11.50 2.68
#